data_0be0f9bc1f1e9d6c08317d13ee19cbd1
#
_entry.id   0be0f9bc1f1e9d6c08317d13ee19cbd1
#
_cell.length_a   1.000
_cell.length_b   1.000
_cell.length_c   1.000
_cell.angle_alpha   90.00
_cell.angle_beta   90.00
_cell.angle_gamma   90.00
#
_symmetry.space_group_name_H-M   'P 1'
#
loop_
_entity.id
_entity.type
_entity.pdbx_description
1 polymer ?
#
loop_
_entity_poly.entity_id
_entity_poly.type
_entity_poly.pdbx_seq_one_letter_code
_entity_poly.pdbx_strand_id
1 'polypeptide(L)'
;MRKLYILLIVILMQNSWLHGQEKVEISRKDYKTGMPGFDVAWQHIKDGDTYFDKGGLLYSKALDEYRYAWTFNRLNAELNYKMGVAALFSDRASEAADFFITALSLKQDVAGDILLLTGKALIYKRKYTEAEEKINSWLNLATKKKDSDIAYAKLLLKQCSAGRLLTRDTVNVEIRNAGGSINSSADDYSAAFSPDGTRMYFASRRSVIPGEESPYRDSKYNENIFISVLIDGKWSNAIQVSKNLTTEFCETPLMIDRTGNVMYIYAGYEGNGDILYSEFKKGEWKTPQPVPFPLNTEATESAIAICPAENELAYVSDRGKTGGKDIYFMERNGNKWMKPYNAGDSINSELDEESVSYSRGGDTIWFSSRGHNSMGGLDIFYSVRKGKGKWSKAVNAGYPINTAWDELFYTESPVKKGVFYFSSARSGGFGGLDIYEGKMLQQPKKQSPAVPDSTNAKLPFPKDSSKVKQDIFRQDTLLLKDIGYKKDTLVVSDTSSVIRN
;
A
#
# COMPACT_ATOMS: atom_id res chain seq x y z
N MET A 1 25.20 15.99 9.06
CA MET A 1 24.30 15.19 9.92
C MET A 1 22.85 15.30 9.42
N ARG A 2 22.58 14.87 8.15
CA ARG A 2 21.24 14.83 7.51
C ARG A 2 21.04 13.52 6.72
N LYS A 3 21.71 12.44 7.10
CA LYS A 3 21.87 11.23 6.29
C LYS A 3 21.16 10.05 6.94
N LEU A 4 19.84 9.91 6.89
CA LEU A 4 19.21 8.62 7.22
C LEU A 4 17.69 8.56 7.00
N TYR A 5 17.17 8.88 5.81
CA TYR A 5 15.70 8.98 5.70
C TYR A 5 15.10 8.51 4.37
N ILE A 6 15.47 7.33 3.82
CA ILE A 6 15.13 7.08 2.42
C ILE A 6 14.15 5.95 2.12
N LEU A 7 14.19 4.84 2.76
CA LEU A 7 13.07 3.88 2.75
C LEU A 7 12.10 4.17 3.89
N LEU A 8 12.49 5.12 4.67
CA LEU A 8 11.74 5.73 5.73
C LEU A 8 10.39 6.31 5.28
N ILE A 9 10.13 6.55 3.98
CA ILE A 9 8.88 7.20 3.59
C ILE A 9 7.69 6.26 3.70
N VAL A 10 7.81 5.00 3.34
CA VAL A 10 6.74 4.04 3.59
C VAL A 10 6.61 3.75 5.10
N ILE A 11 7.74 3.70 5.82
CA ILE A 11 7.78 3.45 7.27
C ILE A 11 7.72 4.76 8.08
N LEU A 12 8.25 5.90 7.60
CA LEU A 12 8.34 7.16 8.36
C LEU A 12 7.09 8.03 8.29
N MET A 13 6.26 7.94 7.27
CA MET A 13 4.94 8.57 7.37
C MET A 13 4.05 7.82 8.37
N GLN A 14 4.28 6.54 8.64
CA GLN A 14 3.71 5.90 9.82
C GLN A 14 4.24 6.52 11.13
N ASN A 15 5.48 6.99 11.15
CA ASN A 15 6.12 7.55 12.36
C ASN A 15 5.91 9.07 12.54
N SER A 16 5.60 9.84 11.50
CA SER A 16 5.35 11.29 11.65
C SER A 16 4.07 11.58 12.46
N TRP A 17 3.12 10.65 12.51
CA TRP A 17 1.91 10.75 13.33
C TRP A 17 2.14 10.39 14.82
N LEU A 18 3.29 9.78 15.14
CA LEU A 18 3.63 9.27 16.48
C LEU A 18 4.61 10.15 17.26
N HIS A 19 4.72 11.43 16.93
CA HIS A 19 5.46 12.39 17.75
C HIS A 19 4.71 12.64 19.07
N GLY A 20 4.75 11.64 19.96
CA GLY A 20 4.15 11.74 21.28
C GLY A 20 3.66 10.42 21.87
N GLN A 21 4.28 9.29 21.55
CA GLN A 21 4.03 8.05 22.30
C GLN A 21 4.25 8.37 23.80
N GLU A 22 3.26 8.01 24.60
CA GLU A 22 3.41 8.10 26.05
C GLU A 22 4.61 7.24 26.48
N LYS A 23 5.47 7.81 27.32
CA LYS A 23 6.60 7.09 27.85
C LYS A 23 6.10 6.06 28.85
N VAL A 24 5.94 4.82 28.39
CA VAL A 24 5.59 3.69 29.26
C VAL A 24 6.85 3.06 29.80
N GLU A 25 6.99 3.07 31.13
CA GLU A 25 8.14 2.49 31.80
C GLU A 25 7.77 1.14 32.44
N ILE A 26 8.62 0.13 32.24
CA ILE A 26 8.47 -1.17 32.90
C ILE A 26 9.07 -1.07 34.31
N SER A 27 8.22 -1.18 35.33
CA SER A 27 8.66 -1.18 36.70
C SER A 27 9.46 -2.47 37.02
N ARG A 28 10.71 -2.32 37.50
CA ARG A 28 11.55 -3.46 37.89
C ARG A 28 10.87 -4.30 38.95
N LYS A 29 10.15 -3.67 39.87
CA LYS A 29 9.47 -4.36 40.99
C LYS A 29 8.29 -5.19 40.45
N ASP A 30 7.48 -4.63 39.56
CA ASP A 30 6.26 -5.27 39.04
C ASP A 30 6.59 -6.32 37.97
N TYR A 31 7.74 -6.18 37.28
CA TYR A 31 8.23 -7.17 36.34
C TYR A 31 8.85 -8.41 37.04
N LYS A 32 9.43 -8.24 38.24
CA LYS A 32 10.10 -9.32 38.98
C LYS A 32 9.08 -10.38 39.39
N THR A 33 9.34 -11.63 39.03
CA THR A 33 8.65 -12.83 39.53
C THR A 33 9.52 -13.58 40.54
N GLY A 34 8.98 -14.59 41.19
CA GLY A 34 9.75 -15.46 42.07
C GLY A 34 10.65 -16.47 41.32
N MET A 35 10.66 -16.45 39.99
CA MET A 35 11.45 -17.39 39.18
C MET A 35 12.91 -16.96 39.04
N PRO A 36 13.85 -17.92 38.86
CA PRO A 36 15.25 -17.61 38.56
C PRO A 36 15.40 -16.99 37.17
N GLY A 37 16.48 -16.24 36.92
CA GLY A 37 16.76 -15.64 35.61
C GLY A 37 16.32 -14.18 35.47
N PHE A 38 15.85 -13.55 36.56
CA PHE A 38 15.39 -12.16 36.54
C PHE A 38 16.44 -11.18 35.97
N ASP A 39 17.69 -11.26 36.38
CA ASP A 39 18.71 -10.27 35.99
C ASP A 39 19.02 -10.35 34.46
N VAL A 40 19.01 -11.56 33.92
CA VAL A 40 19.14 -11.76 32.43
C VAL A 40 17.95 -11.17 31.72
N ALA A 41 16.74 -11.50 32.14
CA ALA A 41 15.51 -10.98 31.53
C ALA A 41 15.43 -9.44 31.65
N TRP A 42 15.89 -8.89 32.79
CA TRP A 42 15.94 -7.44 32.98
C TRP A 42 16.99 -6.76 32.09
N GLN A 43 18.10 -7.44 31.78
CA GLN A 43 19.07 -6.92 30.81
C GLN A 43 18.42 -6.82 29.41
N HIS A 44 17.70 -7.84 28.96
CA HIS A 44 16.96 -7.81 27.69
C HIS A 44 15.91 -6.68 27.64
N ILE A 45 15.27 -6.33 28.77
CA ILE A 45 14.39 -5.14 28.81
C ILE A 45 15.19 -3.87 28.52
N LYS A 46 16.34 -3.66 29.14
CA LYS A 46 17.17 -2.46 28.93
C LYS A 46 17.69 -2.37 27.49
N ASP A 47 18.10 -3.50 26.93
CA ASP A 47 18.59 -3.57 25.55
C ASP A 47 17.44 -3.29 24.58
N GLY A 48 16.26 -3.87 24.83
CA GLY A 48 15.02 -3.58 24.09
C GLY A 48 14.61 -2.10 24.19
N ASP A 49 14.64 -1.50 25.38
CA ASP A 49 14.37 -0.08 25.59
C ASP A 49 15.34 0.81 24.81
N THR A 50 16.62 0.42 24.75
CA THR A 50 17.64 1.14 23.97
C THR A 50 17.30 1.20 22.48
N TYR A 51 16.77 0.12 21.90
CA TYR A 51 16.31 0.08 20.52
C TYR A 51 14.96 0.77 20.35
N PHE A 52 14.04 0.57 21.28
CA PHE A 52 12.70 1.13 21.27
C PHE A 52 12.70 2.66 21.29
N ASP A 53 13.51 3.27 22.16
CA ASP A 53 13.63 4.73 22.29
C ASP A 53 14.21 5.40 21.02
N LYS A 54 14.99 4.66 20.24
CA LYS A 54 15.49 5.11 18.94
C LYS A 54 14.41 5.01 17.85
N GLY A 55 13.42 4.14 18.02
CA GLY A 55 12.29 3.95 17.14
C GLY A 55 12.61 3.52 15.71
N GLY A 56 11.64 3.68 14.82
CA GLY A 56 11.81 3.43 13.39
C GLY A 56 12.29 2.01 13.09
N LEU A 57 13.36 1.91 12.32
CA LEU A 57 13.93 0.64 11.86
C LEU A 57 14.44 -0.28 13.00
N LEU A 58 14.56 0.24 14.24
CA LEU A 58 15.03 -0.53 15.38
C LEU A 58 13.91 -1.21 16.17
N TYR A 59 12.65 -0.97 15.83
CA TYR A 59 11.53 -1.66 16.49
C TYR A 59 11.61 -3.19 16.35
N SER A 60 12.07 -3.70 15.21
CA SER A 60 12.25 -5.15 15.03
C SER A 60 13.27 -5.72 16.03
N LYS A 61 14.42 -5.03 16.22
CA LYS A 61 15.43 -5.40 17.23
C LYS A 61 14.91 -5.27 18.67
N ALA A 62 14.15 -4.19 18.94
CA ALA A 62 13.51 -4.04 20.24
C ALA A 62 12.55 -5.20 20.56
N LEU A 63 11.75 -5.62 19.57
CA LEU A 63 10.84 -6.73 19.72
C LEU A 63 11.57 -8.05 20.00
N ASP A 64 12.71 -8.30 19.35
CA ASP A 64 13.51 -9.50 19.60
C ASP A 64 14.03 -9.53 21.04
N GLU A 65 14.57 -8.43 21.54
CA GLU A 65 15.02 -8.33 22.94
C GLU A 65 13.85 -8.51 23.91
N TYR A 66 12.74 -7.83 23.69
CA TYR A 66 11.55 -7.97 24.52
C TYR A 66 10.97 -9.40 24.51
N ARG A 67 11.12 -10.18 23.45
CA ARG A 67 10.70 -11.59 23.41
C ARG A 67 11.45 -12.44 24.44
N TYR A 68 12.76 -12.24 24.61
CA TYR A 68 13.52 -12.92 25.66
C TYR A 68 13.00 -12.53 27.04
N ALA A 69 12.79 -11.23 27.28
CA ALA A 69 12.24 -10.77 28.55
C ALA A 69 10.81 -11.33 28.78
N TRP A 70 9.98 -11.38 27.75
CA TRP A 70 8.61 -11.88 27.83
C TRP A 70 8.52 -13.37 28.20
N THR A 71 9.51 -14.19 27.85
CA THR A 71 9.55 -15.58 28.29
C THR A 71 9.65 -15.71 29.82
N PHE A 72 10.26 -14.73 30.49
CA PHE A 72 10.37 -14.67 31.94
C PHE A 72 9.06 -14.18 32.61
N ASN A 73 8.46 -13.11 32.11
CA ASN A 73 7.18 -12.60 32.62
C ASN A 73 6.25 -12.15 31.50
N ARG A 74 5.31 -13.02 31.15
CA ARG A 74 4.29 -12.77 30.10
C ARG A 74 3.15 -11.87 30.59
N LEU A 75 3.01 -11.73 31.91
CA LEU A 75 1.89 -11.04 32.55
C LEU A 75 2.25 -9.61 33.01
N ASN A 76 3.22 -8.97 32.33
CA ASN A 76 3.53 -7.57 32.56
C ASN A 76 2.86 -6.72 31.46
N ALA A 77 1.96 -5.81 31.85
CA ALA A 77 1.17 -5.00 30.93
C ALA A 77 2.05 -4.06 30.09
N GLU A 78 3.00 -3.40 30.72
CA GLU A 78 3.90 -2.42 30.10
C GLU A 78 4.81 -3.09 29.05
N LEU A 79 5.33 -4.29 29.34
CA LEU A 79 6.12 -5.06 28.37
C LEU A 79 5.27 -5.48 27.17
N ASN A 80 4.06 -5.99 27.41
CA ASN A 80 3.15 -6.35 26.30
C ASN A 80 2.77 -5.11 25.46
N TYR A 81 2.56 -3.95 26.08
CA TYR A 81 2.33 -2.70 25.32
C TYR A 81 3.55 -2.36 24.43
N LYS A 82 4.76 -2.34 24.98
CA LYS A 82 5.98 -2.06 24.20
C LYS A 82 6.22 -3.07 23.09
N MET A 83 5.96 -4.35 23.32
CA MET A 83 6.01 -5.38 22.29
C MET A 83 4.96 -5.15 21.21
N GLY A 84 3.75 -4.76 21.57
CA GLY A 84 2.71 -4.38 20.64
C GLY A 84 3.13 -3.21 19.75
N VAL A 85 3.72 -2.16 20.32
CA VAL A 85 4.26 -1.02 19.57
C VAL A 85 5.40 -1.46 18.66
N ALA A 86 6.38 -2.19 19.19
CA ALA A 86 7.54 -2.65 18.43
C ALA A 86 7.12 -3.57 17.26
N ALA A 87 6.13 -4.44 17.46
CA ALA A 87 5.57 -5.26 16.40
C ALA A 87 4.82 -4.41 15.36
N LEU A 88 3.94 -3.50 15.80
CA LEU A 88 3.09 -2.69 14.92
C LEU A 88 3.88 -1.82 13.94
N PHE A 89 5.04 -1.34 14.36
CA PHE A 89 5.92 -0.46 13.59
C PHE A 89 7.16 -1.17 13.03
N SER A 90 7.12 -2.50 12.97
CA SER A 90 8.10 -3.34 12.27
C SER A 90 7.42 -4.16 11.17
N ASP A 91 8.16 -5.04 10.55
CA ASP A 91 7.68 -6.05 9.59
C ASP A 91 6.76 -7.13 10.21
N ARG A 92 6.52 -7.06 11.54
CA ARG A 92 5.71 -8.03 12.32
C ARG A 92 4.37 -7.47 12.81
N ALA A 93 3.82 -6.47 12.12
CA ALA A 93 2.58 -5.79 12.55
C ALA A 93 1.38 -6.74 12.77
N SER A 94 1.36 -7.90 12.11
CA SER A 94 0.32 -8.92 12.33
C SER A 94 0.29 -9.50 13.77
N GLU A 95 1.39 -9.40 14.51
CA GLU A 95 1.49 -9.90 15.89
C GLU A 95 1.02 -8.85 16.93
N ALA A 96 1.03 -7.58 16.57
CA ALA A 96 0.81 -6.47 17.50
C ALA A 96 -0.51 -6.56 18.27
N ALA A 97 -1.59 -7.01 17.62
CA ALA A 97 -2.90 -7.08 18.23
C ALA A 97 -2.94 -7.98 19.46
N ASP A 98 -2.24 -9.11 19.43
CA ASP A 98 -2.25 -10.07 20.55
C ASP A 98 -1.54 -9.49 21.77
N PHE A 99 -0.43 -8.77 21.56
CA PHE A 99 0.26 -8.07 22.63
C PHE A 99 -0.58 -6.94 23.23
N PHE A 100 -1.21 -6.10 22.41
CA PHE A 100 -2.09 -5.02 22.92
C PHE A 100 -3.31 -5.56 23.65
N ILE A 101 -3.96 -6.63 23.17
CA ILE A 101 -5.09 -7.26 23.83
C ILE A 101 -4.65 -7.81 25.19
N THR A 102 -3.48 -8.44 25.26
CA THR A 102 -2.90 -8.92 26.52
C THR A 102 -2.64 -7.76 27.46
N ALA A 103 -2.00 -6.67 27.01
CA ALA A 103 -1.73 -5.50 27.83
C ALA A 103 -3.03 -4.91 28.41
N LEU A 104 -4.08 -4.74 27.56
CA LEU A 104 -5.42 -4.25 27.99
C LEU A 104 -6.09 -5.16 29.01
N SER A 105 -5.92 -6.47 28.88
CA SER A 105 -6.50 -7.42 29.85
C SER A 105 -5.85 -7.35 31.23
N LEU A 106 -4.56 -6.99 31.26
CA LEU A 106 -3.78 -6.85 32.48
C LEU A 106 -3.94 -5.48 33.14
N LYS A 107 -3.99 -4.42 32.31
CA LYS A 107 -4.09 -3.02 32.75
C LYS A 107 -4.72 -2.17 31.66
N GLN A 108 -5.97 -1.74 31.85
CA GLN A 108 -6.74 -1.04 30.83
C GLN A 108 -6.19 0.35 30.48
N ASP A 109 -5.52 1.00 31.43
CA ASP A 109 -4.93 2.34 31.34
C ASP A 109 -3.40 2.33 31.23
N VAL A 110 -2.81 1.25 30.68
CA VAL A 110 -1.35 1.12 30.53
C VAL A 110 -0.73 2.23 29.69
N ALA A 111 -1.47 2.76 28.71
CA ALA A 111 -1.12 3.91 27.88
C ALA A 111 -2.38 4.57 27.32
N GLY A 112 -2.38 5.90 27.14
CA GLY A 112 -3.54 6.65 26.65
C GLY A 112 -3.88 6.38 25.17
N ASP A 113 -2.94 5.86 24.39
CA ASP A 113 -3.11 5.53 22.99
C ASP A 113 -3.39 4.03 22.72
N ILE A 114 -3.35 3.18 23.74
CA ILE A 114 -3.43 1.72 23.57
C ILE A 114 -4.67 1.28 22.80
N LEU A 115 -5.84 1.91 23.02
CA LEU A 115 -7.07 1.56 22.31
C LEU A 115 -6.97 1.91 20.82
N LEU A 116 -6.37 3.05 20.47
CA LEU A 116 -6.15 3.46 19.08
C LEU A 116 -5.19 2.51 18.38
N LEU A 117 -4.06 2.18 19.02
CA LEU A 117 -3.06 1.26 18.49
C LEU A 117 -3.60 -0.17 18.37
N THR A 118 -4.43 -0.61 19.34
CA THR A 118 -5.14 -1.89 19.24
C THR A 118 -6.07 -1.90 18.03
N GLY A 119 -6.82 -0.82 17.79
CA GLY A 119 -7.67 -0.69 16.61
C GLY A 119 -6.86 -0.82 15.32
N LYS A 120 -5.74 -0.10 15.21
CA LYS A 120 -4.84 -0.23 14.05
C LYS A 120 -4.32 -1.66 13.87
N ALA A 121 -3.88 -2.31 14.93
CA ALA A 121 -3.36 -3.67 14.88
C ALA A 121 -4.43 -4.70 14.47
N LEU A 122 -5.69 -4.48 14.86
CA LEU A 122 -6.82 -5.32 14.45
C LEU A 122 -7.15 -5.19 12.97
N ILE A 123 -6.89 -4.04 12.33
CA ILE A 123 -7.01 -3.87 10.87
C ILE A 123 -6.09 -4.86 10.14
N TYR A 124 -4.84 -5.02 10.56
CA TYR A 124 -3.92 -6.01 9.98
C TYR A 124 -4.42 -7.46 10.11
N LYS A 125 -5.23 -7.75 11.14
CA LYS A 125 -5.92 -9.04 11.29
C LYS A 125 -7.26 -9.12 10.57
N ARG A 126 -7.65 -8.08 9.82
CA ARG A 126 -8.95 -7.93 9.14
C ARG A 126 -10.16 -8.00 10.07
N LYS A 127 -9.95 -7.70 11.35
CA LYS A 127 -10.99 -7.64 12.39
C LYS A 127 -11.58 -6.24 12.46
N TYR A 128 -12.15 -5.79 11.34
CA TYR A 128 -12.55 -4.40 11.12
C TYR A 128 -13.62 -3.91 12.12
N THR A 129 -14.57 -4.75 12.51
CA THR A 129 -15.59 -4.40 13.50
C THR A 129 -14.98 -4.18 14.89
N GLU A 130 -14.13 -5.13 15.34
CA GLU A 130 -13.42 -5.00 16.61
C GLU A 130 -12.48 -3.78 16.61
N ALA A 131 -11.83 -3.50 15.47
CA ALA A 131 -10.99 -2.33 15.29
C ALA A 131 -11.77 -1.03 15.45
N GLU A 132 -12.93 -0.93 14.79
CA GLU A 132 -13.81 0.22 14.86
C GLU A 132 -14.32 0.48 16.30
N GLU A 133 -14.68 -0.56 17.04
CA GLU A 133 -15.05 -0.46 18.45
C GLU A 133 -13.91 0.12 19.31
N LYS A 134 -12.68 -0.36 19.14
CA LYS A 134 -11.51 0.15 19.89
C LYS A 134 -11.21 1.61 19.56
N ILE A 135 -11.23 1.98 18.28
CA ILE A 135 -10.97 3.35 17.82
C ILE A 135 -12.04 4.30 18.34
N ASN A 136 -13.33 3.92 18.25
CA ASN A 136 -14.42 4.73 18.78
C ASN A 136 -14.34 4.85 20.31
N SER A 137 -13.98 3.78 21.02
CA SER A 137 -13.74 3.84 22.46
C SER A 137 -12.66 4.85 22.81
N TRP A 138 -11.54 4.85 22.05
CA TRP A 138 -10.47 5.84 22.22
C TRP A 138 -10.96 7.27 21.95
N LEU A 139 -11.70 7.51 20.87
CA LEU A 139 -12.27 8.83 20.53
C LEU A 139 -13.17 9.37 21.63
N ASN A 140 -13.92 8.50 22.32
CA ASN A 140 -14.87 8.84 23.37
C ASN A 140 -14.23 9.05 24.76
N LEU A 141 -12.92 8.74 24.94
CA LEU A 141 -12.25 9.06 26.19
C LEU A 141 -12.25 10.58 26.44
N ALA A 142 -12.49 10.99 27.68
CA ALA A 142 -12.56 12.41 28.10
C ALA A 142 -11.20 13.12 28.10
N THR A 143 -10.11 12.45 27.69
CA THR A 143 -8.76 13.00 27.63
C THR A 143 -8.61 13.97 26.46
N LYS A 144 -7.78 15.03 26.64
CA LYS A 144 -7.42 15.93 25.55
C LYS A 144 -6.58 15.20 24.52
N LYS A 145 -7.00 15.24 23.26
CA LYS A 145 -6.32 14.63 22.11
C LYS A 145 -5.78 15.69 21.18
N LYS A 146 -4.71 15.39 20.45
CA LYS A 146 -4.20 16.24 19.37
C LYS A 146 -5.11 16.09 18.16
N ASP A 147 -5.30 17.17 17.39
CA ASP A 147 -6.10 17.14 16.17
C ASP A 147 -5.56 16.14 15.14
N SER A 148 -4.24 16.00 15.07
CA SER A 148 -3.57 14.98 14.25
C SER A 148 -4.03 13.55 14.59
N ASP A 149 -4.08 13.22 15.88
CA ASP A 149 -4.44 11.88 16.33
C ASP A 149 -5.93 11.59 16.09
N ILE A 150 -6.78 12.62 16.22
CA ILE A 150 -8.20 12.54 15.86
C ILE A 150 -8.37 12.33 14.35
N ALA A 151 -7.59 13.05 13.52
CA ALA A 151 -7.61 12.88 12.07
C ALA A 151 -7.18 11.46 11.68
N TYR A 152 -6.13 10.95 12.33
CA TYR A 152 -5.65 9.59 12.12
C TYR A 152 -6.69 8.54 12.53
N ALA A 153 -7.31 8.67 13.70
CA ALA A 153 -8.40 7.78 14.13
C ALA A 153 -9.56 7.76 13.12
N LYS A 154 -9.95 8.93 12.59
CA LYS A 154 -10.97 9.03 11.53
C LYS A 154 -10.54 8.33 10.23
N LEU A 155 -9.27 8.41 9.86
CA LEU A 155 -8.72 7.68 8.71
C LEU A 155 -8.84 6.16 8.93
N LEU A 156 -8.43 5.66 10.11
CA LEU A 156 -8.57 4.24 10.45
C LEU A 156 -10.03 3.76 10.41
N LEU A 157 -11.00 4.58 10.85
CA LEU A 157 -12.42 4.25 10.72
C LEU A 157 -12.89 4.16 9.26
N LYS A 158 -12.39 5.06 8.37
CA LYS A 158 -12.63 4.96 6.93
C LYS A 158 -12.05 3.64 6.36
N GLN A 159 -10.82 3.28 6.77
CA GLN A 159 -10.17 2.03 6.38
C GLN A 159 -10.95 0.80 6.88
N CYS A 160 -11.48 0.80 8.10
CA CYS A 160 -12.34 -0.28 8.59
C CYS A 160 -13.59 -0.45 7.72
N SER A 161 -14.24 0.65 7.37
CA SER A 161 -15.41 0.62 6.49
C SER A 161 -15.09 0.09 5.10
N ALA A 162 -14.02 0.60 4.47
CA ALA A 162 -13.54 0.13 3.16
C ALA A 162 -13.16 -1.35 3.21
N GLY A 163 -12.38 -1.76 4.22
CA GLY A 163 -11.93 -3.14 4.37
C GLY A 163 -13.07 -4.14 4.52
N ARG A 164 -14.14 -3.81 5.28
CA ARG A 164 -15.34 -4.66 5.35
C ARG A 164 -16.00 -4.86 3.99
N LEU A 165 -16.14 -3.78 3.21
CA LEU A 165 -16.77 -3.85 1.89
C LEU A 165 -15.91 -4.64 0.91
N LEU A 166 -14.62 -4.31 0.80
CA LEU A 166 -13.70 -4.91 -0.16
C LEU A 166 -13.44 -6.41 0.13
N THR A 167 -13.41 -6.80 1.40
CA THR A 167 -13.25 -8.22 1.78
C THR A 167 -14.53 -9.03 1.62
N ARG A 168 -15.70 -8.40 1.62
CA ARG A 168 -16.98 -9.05 1.29
C ARG A 168 -17.11 -9.26 -0.22
N ASP A 169 -16.77 -8.24 -1.00
CA ASP A 169 -16.93 -8.21 -2.45
C ASP A 169 -15.57 -8.42 -3.13
N THR A 170 -15.06 -9.65 -3.05
CA THR A 170 -13.72 -10.01 -3.51
C THR A 170 -13.57 -10.01 -5.03
N VAL A 171 -12.37 -9.66 -5.50
CA VAL A 171 -12.00 -9.79 -6.92
C VAL A 171 -11.59 -11.24 -7.23
N ASN A 172 -12.03 -11.74 -8.38
CA ASN A 172 -11.70 -13.11 -8.81
C ASN A 172 -10.29 -13.15 -9.41
N VAL A 173 -9.30 -13.31 -8.55
CA VAL A 173 -7.87 -13.28 -8.88
C VAL A 173 -7.12 -14.32 -8.05
N GLU A 174 -6.12 -14.93 -8.64
CA GLU A 174 -5.13 -15.75 -7.94
C GLU A 174 -3.89 -14.88 -7.68
N ILE A 175 -3.44 -14.81 -6.43
CA ILE A 175 -2.23 -14.10 -6.03
C ILE A 175 -1.22 -15.11 -5.49
N ARG A 176 0.02 -15.05 -5.97
CA ARG A 176 1.13 -15.88 -5.52
C ARG A 176 2.35 -15.01 -5.26
N ASN A 177 3.08 -15.32 -4.20
CA ASN A 177 4.43 -14.79 -4.02
C ASN A 177 5.33 -15.26 -5.17
N ALA A 178 6.16 -14.40 -5.73
CA ALA A 178 7.04 -14.73 -6.85
C ALA A 178 8.11 -15.79 -6.50
N GLY A 179 8.26 -16.10 -5.22
CA GLY A 179 9.11 -17.16 -4.69
C GLY A 179 10.57 -16.76 -4.48
N GLY A 180 11.32 -17.64 -3.83
CA GLY A 180 12.69 -17.38 -3.38
C GLY A 180 13.73 -17.19 -4.50
N SER A 181 13.39 -17.43 -5.75
CA SER A 181 14.25 -17.05 -6.90
C SER A 181 14.23 -15.52 -7.12
N ILE A 182 13.14 -14.86 -6.78
CA ILE A 182 12.95 -13.41 -6.88
C ILE A 182 13.11 -12.76 -5.52
N ASN A 183 12.29 -13.17 -4.53
CA ASN A 183 12.23 -12.58 -3.21
C ASN A 183 13.29 -13.14 -2.27
N SER A 184 13.71 -12.31 -1.32
CA SER A 184 14.71 -12.63 -0.29
C SER A 184 14.19 -12.23 1.09
N SER A 185 14.99 -12.44 2.14
CA SER A 185 14.67 -11.92 3.49
C SER A 185 14.77 -10.39 3.62
N ALA A 186 15.21 -9.70 2.56
CA ALA A 186 15.21 -8.23 2.49
C ALA A 186 13.94 -7.73 1.77
N ASP A 187 13.89 -6.41 1.47
CA ASP A 187 12.81 -5.86 0.64
C ASP A 187 13.14 -6.07 -0.84
N ASP A 188 12.18 -6.61 -1.59
CA ASP A 188 12.24 -6.86 -3.02
C ASP A 188 11.00 -6.25 -3.68
N TYR A 189 11.18 -5.26 -4.59
CA TYR A 189 10.05 -4.47 -5.08
C TYR A 189 10.31 -3.80 -6.44
N SER A 190 9.28 -3.15 -6.99
CA SER A 190 9.33 -2.38 -8.25
C SER A 190 9.77 -3.21 -9.46
N ALA A 191 8.95 -4.22 -9.80
CA ALA A 191 9.21 -5.07 -10.96
C ALA A 191 9.02 -4.31 -12.28
N ALA A 192 10.08 -4.18 -13.08
CA ALA A 192 10.09 -3.62 -14.42
C ALA A 192 10.48 -4.70 -15.44
N PHE A 193 9.75 -4.80 -16.54
CA PHE A 193 9.93 -5.89 -17.51
C PHE A 193 10.54 -5.43 -18.82
N SER A 194 11.39 -6.29 -19.43
CA SER A 194 11.69 -6.16 -20.85
C SER A 194 10.41 -6.33 -21.69
N PRO A 195 10.30 -5.69 -22.87
CA PRO A 195 9.08 -5.75 -23.69
C PRO A 195 8.67 -7.17 -24.11
N ASP A 196 9.64 -8.09 -24.25
CA ASP A 196 9.42 -9.50 -24.55
C ASP A 196 9.01 -10.34 -23.32
N GLY A 197 8.99 -9.72 -22.13
CA GLY A 197 8.62 -10.38 -20.88
C GLY A 197 9.59 -11.44 -20.38
N THR A 198 10.80 -11.52 -20.97
CA THR A 198 11.78 -12.54 -20.61
C THR A 198 12.71 -12.10 -19.48
N ARG A 199 12.78 -10.81 -19.16
CA ARG A 199 13.61 -10.25 -18.09
C ARG A 199 12.76 -9.42 -17.15
N MET A 200 12.95 -9.65 -15.86
CA MET A 200 12.38 -8.85 -14.76
C MET A 200 13.54 -8.15 -14.07
N TYR A 201 13.49 -6.83 -14.03
CA TYR A 201 14.37 -5.99 -13.23
C TYR A 201 13.60 -5.52 -12.00
N PHE A 202 14.25 -5.46 -10.85
CA PHE A 202 13.59 -5.04 -9.62
C PHE A 202 14.60 -4.50 -8.61
N ALA A 203 14.16 -3.70 -7.65
CA ALA A 203 14.97 -3.23 -6.54
C ALA A 203 15.04 -4.30 -5.47
N SER A 204 16.20 -4.46 -4.85
CA SER A 204 16.40 -5.33 -3.71
C SER A 204 17.36 -4.72 -2.70
N ARG A 205 17.04 -4.90 -1.42
CA ARG A 205 17.89 -4.51 -0.29
C ARG A 205 18.69 -5.68 0.29
N ARG A 206 18.87 -6.74 -0.48
CA ARG A 206 19.70 -7.90 -0.10
C ARG A 206 21.19 -7.57 -0.17
N SER A 207 22.02 -8.24 0.65
CA SER A 207 23.48 -8.17 0.49
C SER A 207 23.88 -8.70 -0.88
N VAL A 208 24.84 -8.01 -1.51
CA VAL A 208 25.52 -8.47 -2.72
C VAL A 208 26.81 -9.23 -2.41
N ILE A 209 27.30 -9.15 -1.16
CA ILE A 209 28.49 -9.82 -0.65
C ILE A 209 28.08 -10.81 0.43
N PRO A 210 28.21 -12.13 0.22
CA PRO A 210 27.85 -13.12 1.23
C PRO A 210 28.63 -12.90 2.55
N GLY A 211 27.90 -12.87 3.69
CA GLY A 211 28.48 -12.75 5.02
C GLY A 211 28.89 -11.33 5.42
N GLU A 212 28.63 -10.32 4.60
CA GLU A 212 28.81 -8.92 4.99
C GLU A 212 27.73 -8.51 6.00
N GLU A 213 28.11 -7.77 7.04
CA GLU A 213 27.16 -7.15 7.94
C GLU A 213 26.65 -5.83 7.37
N SER A 214 25.34 -5.60 7.43
CA SER A 214 24.76 -4.35 6.99
C SER A 214 25.26 -3.16 7.81
N PRO A 215 25.75 -2.09 7.18
CA PRO A 215 26.11 -0.86 7.88
C PRO A 215 24.89 -0.08 8.39
N TYR A 216 23.68 -0.48 7.99
CA TYR A 216 22.45 0.22 8.30
C TYR A 216 21.76 -0.32 9.55
N ARG A 217 21.02 0.54 10.24
CA ARG A 217 20.37 0.22 11.51
C ARG A 217 19.29 -0.86 11.40
N ASP A 218 18.67 -0.99 10.24
CA ASP A 218 17.62 -2.00 9.97
C ASP A 218 18.17 -3.36 9.54
N SER A 219 19.50 -3.50 9.51
CA SER A 219 20.18 -4.71 9.03
C SER A 219 19.90 -5.07 7.57
N LYS A 220 19.39 -4.12 6.78
CA LYS A 220 19.20 -4.22 5.33
C LYS A 220 20.27 -3.40 4.61
N TYR A 221 20.39 -3.53 3.31
CA TYR A 221 21.39 -2.84 2.49
C TYR A 221 20.74 -1.72 1.67
N ASN A 222 21.53 -0.91 0.98
CA ASN A 222 21.01 0.02 -0.02
C ASN A 222 20.30 -0.75 -1.14
N GLU A 223 19.32 -0.12 -1.73
CA GLU A 223 18.66 -0.65 -2.90
C GLU A 223 19.67 -0.79 -4.05
N ASN A 224 19.64 -1.95 -4.67
CA ASN A 224 20.37 -2.24 -5.91
C ASN A 224 19.41 -2.87 -6.92
N ILE A 225 19.71 -2.70 -8.21
CA ILE A 225 18.89 -3.30 -9.26
C ILE A 225 19.36 -4.73 -9.51
N PHE A 226 18.40 -5.66 -9.35
CA PHE A 226 18.57 -7.08 -9.67
C PHE A 226 17.82 -7.45 -10.94
N ILE A 227 18.23 -8.54 -11.56
CA ILE A 227 17.58 -9.14 -12.73
C ILE A 227 17.32 -10.61 -12.48
N SER A 228 16.16 -11.06 -12.94
CA SER A 228 15.86 -12.48 -13.16
C SER A 228 15.40 -12.69 -14.59
N VAL A 229 15.75 -13.84 -15.15
CA VAL A 229 15.45 -14.22 -16.54
C VAL A 229 14.43 -15.37 -16.53
N LEU A 230 13.44 -15.28 -17.40
CA LEU A 230 12.43 -16.33 -17.58
C LEU A 230 12.99 -17.43 -18.50
N ILE A 231 13.26 -18.61 -17.94
CA ILE A 231 13.79 -19.79 -18.64
C ILE A 231 12.78 -20.92 -18.47
N ASP A 232 12.28 -21.47 -19.55
CA ASP A 232 11.30 -22.57 -19.55
C ASP A 232 10.09 -22.31 -18.63
N GLY A 233 9.61 -21.06 -18.61
CA GLY A 233 8.46 -20.62 -17.84
C GLY A 233 8.71 -20.40 -16.35
N LYS A 234 9.97 -20.47 -15.90
CA LYS A 234 10.39 -20.23 -14.51
C LYS A 234 11.39 -19.09 -14.42
N TRP A 235 11.26 -18.26 -13.41
CA TRP A 235 12.24 -17.21 -13.12
C TRP A 235 13.52 -17.81 -12.56
N SER A 236 14.66 -17.40 -13.11
CA SER A 236 16.00 -17.75 -12.60
C SER A 236 16.24 -17.09 -11.23
N ASN A 237 17.23 -17.58 -10.48
CA ASN A 237 17.70 -16.87 -9.32
C ASN A 237 18.17 -15.46 -9.71
N ALA A 238 17.75 -14.48 -8.90
CA ALA A 238 18.09 -13.09 -9.12
C ALA A 238 19.58 -12.83 -8.93
N ILE A 239 20.15 -12.03 -9.83
CA ILE A 239 21.53 -11.55 -9.75
C ILE A 239 21.55 -10.03 -9.89
N GLN A 240 22.55 -9.36 -9.32
CA GLN A 240 22.77 -7.93 -9.53
C GLN A 240 23.04 -7.66 -11.02
N VAL A 241 22.39 -6.62 -11.58
CA VAL A 241 22.42 -6.37 -13.03
C VAL A 241 23.80 -5.93 -13.51
N SER A 242 24.35 -4.88 -12.96
CA SER A 242 25.59 -4.25 -13.42
C SER A 242 26.12 -3.26 -12.39
N LYS A 243 27.44 -3.20 -12.25
CA LYS A 243 28.09 -2.17 -11.43
C LYS A 243 27.85 -0.76 -11.96
N ASN A 244 27.58 -0.60 -13.27
CA ASN A 244 27.29 0.71 -13.85
C ASN A 244 25.96 1.30 -13.38
N LEU A 245 25.01 0.46 -12.96
CA LEU A 245 23.73 0.87 -12.39
C LEU A 245 23.77 1.05 -10.88
N THR A 246 24.85 0.60 -10.24
CA THR A 246 25.05 0.73 -8.80
C THR A 246 25.86 2.00 -8.54
N THR A 247 25.24 2.95 -7.86
CA THR A 247 25.90 4.18 -7.41
C THR A 247 25.95 4.21 -5.88
N GLU A 248 26.31 5.33 -5.30
CA GLU A 248 26.17 5.55 -3.85
C GLU A 248 24.72 5.83 -3.43
N PHE A 249 23.81 5.96 -4.41
CA PHE A 249 22.38 6.19 -4.21
C PHE A 249 21.60 4.88 -4.19
N CYS A 250 20.36 4.95 -3.76
CA CYS A 250 19.43 3.82 -3.73
C CYS A 250 18.67 3.75 -5.05
N GLU A 251 19.05 2.83 -5.94
CA GLU A 251 18.47 2.74 -7.27
C GLU A 251 17.26 1.80 -7.33
N THR A 252 16.12 2.35 -7.75
CA THR A 252 14.90 1.59 -7.99
C THR A 252 14.52 1.65 -9.47
N PRO A 253 14.44 0.51 -10.18
CA PRO A 253 13.98 0.50 -11.56
C PRO A 253 12.48 0.79 -11.60
N LEU A 254 12.05 1.77 -12.40
CA LEU A 254 10.66 2.19 -12.49
C LEU A 254 9.96 1.58 -13.71
N MET A 255 10.62 1.62 -14.86
CA MET A 255 10.12 1.04 -16.09
C MET A 255 11.25 0.81 -17.12
N ILE A 256 11.00 -0.09 -18.06
CA ILE A 256 11.78 -0.26 -19.29
C ILE A 256 10.95 0.30 -20.44
N ASP A 257 11.59 1.03 -21.34
CA ASP A 257 10.91 1.55 -22.52
C ASP A 257 10.50 0.41 -23.50
N ARG A 258 9.62 0.73 -24.45
CA ARG A 258 9.14 -0.25 -25.43
C ARG A 258 10.23 -0.83 -26.36
N THR A 259 11.38 -0.20 -26.46
CA THR A 259 12.52 -0.74 -27.24
C THR A 259 13.33 -1.74 -26.44
N GLY A 260 13.19 -1.76 -25.12
CA GLY A 260 14.01 -2.56 -24.22
C GLY A 260 15.40 -2.00 -23.96
N ASN A 261 15.68 -0.78 -24.46
CA ASN A 261 17.02 -0.18 -24.42
C ASN A 261 17.15 1.01 -23.46
N VAL A 262 16.05 1.46 -22.84
CA VAL A 262 16.08 2.53 -21.85
C VAL A 262 15.38 2.06 -20.58
N MET A 263 16.08 2.19 -19.46
CA MET A 263 15.55 1.97 -18.12
C MET A 263 15.43 3.31 -17.43
N TYR A 264 14.25 3.61 -16.86
CA TYR A 264 14.03 4.74 -15.97
C TYR A 264 14.22 4.28 -14.53
N ILE A 265 14.93 5.08 -13.74
CA ILE A 265 15.43 4.72 -12.42
C ILE A 265 15.16 5.88 -11.47
N TYR A 266 14.62 5.57 -10.30
CA TYR A 266 14.57 6.52 -9.19
C TYR A 266 15.88 6.43 -8.41
N ALA A 267 16.54 7.57 -8.20
CA ALA A 267 17.87 7.65 -7.56
C ALA A 267 17.82 7.90 -6.05
N GLY A 268 16.67 7.70 -5.41
CA GLY A 268 16.49 7.93 -3.97
C GLY A 268 16.72 9.38 -3.53
N TYR A 269 16.56 9.65 -2.24
CA TYR A 269 16.74 11.01 -1.71
C TYR A 269 18.19 11.50 -1.75
N GLU A 270 19.16 10.60 -1.62
CA GLU A 270 20.58 10.98 -1.73
C GLU A 270 20.94 11.41 -3.14
N GLY A 271 20.16 10.95 -4.14
CA GLY A 271 20.17 11.44 -5.52
C GLY A 271 19.19 12.58 -5.78
N ASN A 272 18.89 13.41 -4.78
CA ASN A 272 17.93 14.51 -4.81
C ASN A 272 16.47 14.12 -5.01
N GLY A 273 16.14 12.81 -5.00
CA GLY A 273 14.79 12.32 -5.29
C GLY A 273 14.45 12.41 -6.78
N ASP A 274 15.46 12.31 -7.66
CA ASP A 274 15.34 12.49 -9.10
C ASP A 274 15.08 11.19 -9.84
N ILE A 275 14.48 11.31 -11.03
CA ILE A 275 14.38 10.24 -12.01
C ILE A 275 15.54 10.36 -13.01
N LEU A 276 16.29 9.28 -13.12
CA LEU A 276 17.39 9.11 -14.06
C LEU A 276 16.96 8.14 -15.17
N TYR A 277 17.76 8.05 -16.23
CA TYR A 277 17.64 7.00 -17.23
C TYR A 277 19.00 6.38 -17.55
N SER A 278 19.00 5.10 -17.88
CA SER A 278 20.15 4.38 -18.37
C SER A 278 19.85 3.77 -19.74
N GLU A 279 20.84 3.76 -20.64
CA GLU A 279 20.72 3.15 -21.97
C GLU A 279 21.45 1.80 -21.99
N PHE A 280 20.82 0.80 -22.64
CA PHE A 280 21.45 -0.47 -22.93
C PHE A 280 22.18 -0.39 -24.27
N LYS A 281 23.51 -0.34 -24.22
CA LYS A 281 24.38 -0.21 -25.41
C LYS A 281 25.54 -1.20 -25.33
N LYS A 282 25.80 -1.89 -26.44
CA LYS A 282 26.92 -2.88 -26.57
C LYS A 282 26.86 -3.99 -25.51
N GLY A 283 25.64 -4.47 -25.19
CA GLY A 283 25.43 -5.58 -24.27
C GLY A 283 25.46 -5.23 -22.79
N GLU A 284 25.53 -3.95 -22.42
CA GLU A 284 25.54 -3.49 -21.02
C GLU A 284 24.70 -2.23 -20.79
N TRP A 285 24.19 -2.07 -19.58
CA TRP A 285 23.59 -0.83 -19.12
C TRP A 285 24.68 0.21 -18.82
N LYS A 286 24.46 1.45 -19.25
CA LYS A 286 25.36 2.57 -19.01
C LYS A 286 25.05 3.24 -17.68
N THR A 287 25.97 4.05 -17.18
CA THR A 287 25.77 4.87 -15.97
C THR A 287 24.53 5.74 -16.14
N PRO A 288 23.61 5.75 -15.16
CA PRO A 288 22.41 6.57 -15.21
C PRO A 288 22.71 8.06 -15.40
N GLN A 289 21.85 8.72 -16.16
CA GLN A 289 21.93 10.14 -16.47
C GLN A 289 20.59 10.82 -16.15
N PRO A 290 20.54 12.12 -15.83
CA PRO A 290 19.29 12.84 -15.71
C PRO A 290 18.44 12.74 -16.98
N VAL A 291 17.12 12.62 -16.84
CA VAL A 291 16.22 12.56 -17.99
C VAL A 291 16.35 13.79 -18.87
N PRO A 292 16.32 13.65 -20.24
CA PRO A 292 16.59 14.74 -21.18
C PRO A 292 15.40 15.66 -21.41
N PHE A 293 14.51 15.79 -20.42
CA PHE A 293 13.33 16.65 -20.46
C PHE A 293 13.04 17.19 -19.05
N PRO A 294 12.30 18.29 -18.91
CA PRO A 294 12.16 19.04 -17.66
C PRO A 294 11.18 18.36 -16.70
N LEU A 295 11.52 17.17 -16.21
CA LEU A 295 10.74 16.45 -15.24
C LEU A 295 11.22 16.72 -13.82
N ASN A 296 12.51 16.52 -13.57
CA ASN A 296 13.13 16.71 -12.25
C ASN A 296 13.15 18.19 -11.84
N THR A 297 12.88 18.44 -10.57
CA THR A 297 12.82 19.78 -9.97
C THR A 297 13.53 19.80 -8.61
N GLU A 298 13.33 20.85 -7.80
CA GLU A 298 13.74 20.85 -6.38
C GLU A 298 12.87 19.95 -5.50
N ALA A 299 11.71 19.53 -6.02
CA ALA A 299 10.83 18.55 -5.39
C ALA A 299 11.31 17.11 -5.66
N THR A 300 10.70 16.14 -4.99
CA THR A 300 10.96 14.72 -5.24
C THR A 300 10.08 14.21 -6.38
N GLU A 301 10.68 13.59 -7.38
CA GLU A 301 10.00 12.84 -8.42
C GLU A 301 10.27 11.34 -8.23
N SER A 302 9.29 10.58 -7.71
CA SER A 302 9.53 9.23 -7.20
C SER A 302 9.07 8.10 -8.13
N ALA A 303 8.30 8.38 -9.16
CA ALA A 303 7.82 7.38 -10.11
C ALA A 303 7.56 8.00 -11.49
N ILE A 304 7.70 7.22 -12.56
CA ILE A 304 7.36 7.60 -13.93
C ILE A 304 6.76 6.42 -14.67
N ALA A 305 5.80 6.71 -15.54
CA ALA A 305 5.28 5.78 -16.53
C ALA A 305 5.05 6.53 -17.86
N ILE A 306 5.51 5.96 -18.96
CA ILE A 306 5.26 6.49 -20.30
C ILE A 306 4.13 5.67 -20.93
N CYS A 307 3.10 6.36 -21.43
CA CYS A 307 2.00 5.72 -22.12
C CYS A 307 2.51 4.93 -23.34
N PRO A 308 1.98 3.74 -23.64
CA PRO A 308 2.41 2.93 -24.78
C PRO A 308 2.38 3.66 -26.15
N ALA A 309 1.55 4.69 -26.29
CA ALA A 309 1.54 5.55 -27.47
C ALA A 309 2.67 6.60 -27.49
N GLU A 310 3.48 6.70 -26.44
CA GLU A 310 4.58 7.66 -26.24
C GLU A 310 4.21 9.15 -26.40
N ASN A 311 2.95 9.47 -26.29
CA ASN A 311 2.42 10.83 -26.41
C ASN A 311 2.07 11.48 -25.06
N GLU A 312 2.15 10.72 -23.98
CA GLU A 312 1.88 11.17 -22.61
C GLU A 312 2.76 10.38 -21.63
N LEU A 313 3.17 11.00 -20.57
CA LEU A 313 3.74 10.36 -19.38
C LEU A 313 2.99 10.79 -18.13
N ALA A 314 2.98 9.91 -17.15
CA ALA A 314 2.55 10.19 -15.79
C ALA A 314 3.75 10.05 -14.86
N TYR A 315 3.80 10.84 -13.80
CA TYR A 315 4.85 10.76 -12.79
C TYR A 315 4.33 11.23 -11.43
N VAL A 316 4.99 10.82 -10.36
CA VAL A 316 4.64 11.18 -8.99
C VAL A 316 5.60 12.25 -8.49
N SER A 317 5.08 13.32 -7.88
CA SER A 317 5.90 14.39 -7.31
C SER A 317 5.23 15.08 -6.12
N ASP A 318 6.03 15.52 -5.17
CA ASP A 318 5.60 16.34 -4.02
C ASP A 318 5.68 17.85 -4.27
N ARG A 319 5.78 18.27 -5.54
CA ARG A 319 5.83 19.71 -5.95
C ARG A 319 4.55 20.50 -5.64
N GLY A 320 3.50 19.81 -5.20
CA GLY A 320 2.22 20.43 -4.85
C GLY A 320 2.28 21.23 -3.56
N LYS A 321 1.36 22.19 -3.40
CA LYS A 321 1.26 23.01 -2.18
C LYS A 321 0.51 22.31 -1.04
N THR A 322 -0.09 21.16 -1.30
CA THR A 322 -0.94 20.40 -0.36
C THR A 322 -0.17 19.50 0.59
N GLY A 323 1.15 19.33 0.38
CA GLY A 323 2.05 18.64 1.31
C GLY A 323 2.09 17.11 1.15
N GLY A 324 1.40 16.55 0.15
CA GLY A 324 1.46 15.13 -0.22
C GLY A 324 2.08 14.95 -1.60
N LYS A 325 2.35 13.70 -1.97
CA LYS A 325 2.76 13.32 -3.31
C LYS A 325 1.55 13.14 -4.20
N ASP A 326 1.55 13.80 -5.36
CA ASP A 326 0.50 13.78 -6.36
C ASP A 326 0.99 13.18 -7.68
N ILE A 327 0.07 12.63 -8.48
CA ILE A 327 0.31 12.25 -9.86
C ILE A 327 0.15 13.48 -10.76
N TYR A 328 1.13 13.67 -11.64
CA TYR A 328 1.16 14.69 -12.70
C TYR A 328 1.28 14.04 -14.05
N PHE A 329 0.75 14.71 -15.08
CA PHE A 329 0.90 14.32 -16.48
C PHE A 329 1.75 15.32 -17.26
N MET A 330 2.46 14.83 -18.27
CA MET A 330 3.05 15.63 -19.33
C MET A 330 2.61 15.06 -20.68
N GLU A 331 2.09 15.90 -21.55
CA GLU A 331 1.79 15.53 -22.95
C GLU A 331 3.01 15.78 -23.82
N ARG A 332 3.13 15.02 -24.90
CA ARG A 332 4.17 15.20 -25.91
C ARG A 332 3.58 15.86 -27.15
N ASN A 333 4.23 16.92 -27.64
CA ASN A 333 3.92 17.57 -28.90
C ASN A 333 5.13 17.47 -29.83
N GLY A 334 5.05 16.61 -30.83
CA GLY A 334 6.19 16.21 -31.66
C GLY A 334 7.30 15.58 -30.77
N ASN A 335 8.48 16.17 -30.77
CA ASN A 335 9.62 15.69 -29.96
C ASN A 335 9.75 16.38 -28.61
N LYS A 336 8.83 17.28 -28.22
CA LYS A 336 8.94 18.04 -26.97
C LYS A 336 7.87 17.62 -25.98
N TRP A 337 8.29 17.38 -24.72
CA TRP A 337 7.40 17.27 -23.58
C TRP A 337 6.90 18.64 -23.17
N MET A 338 5.61 18.75 -22.98
CA MET A 338 4.95 20.00 -22.62
C MET A 338 5.01 20.22 -21.10
N LYS A 339 4.55 21.39 -20.64
CA LYS A 339 4.50 21.73 -19.22
C LYS A 339 3.62 20.71 -18.46
N PRO A 340 4.08 20.23 -17.30
CA PRO A 340 3.30 19.30 -16.49
C PRO A 340 2.02 19.92 -15.93
N TYR A 341 1.00 19.08 -15.72
CA TYR A 341 -0.24 19.42 -15.02
C TYR A 341 -0.63 18.34 -14.02
N ASN A 342 -1.25 18.76 -12.91
CA ASN A 342 -1.74 17.86 -11.86
C ASN A 342 -2.90 17.02 -12.39
N ALA A 343 -2.95 15.73 -12.04
CA ALA A 343 -3.98 14.79 -12.49
C ALA A 343 -5.40 15.13 -11.96
N GLY A 344 -5.49 15.94 -10.92
CA GLY A 344 -6.73 16.39 -10.30
C GLY A 344 -7.44 15.33 -9.46
N ASP A 345 -8.53 15.72 -8.82
CA ASP A 345 -9.25 14.95 -7.78
C ASP A 345 -9.87 13.63 -8.25
N SER A 346 -9.88 13.35 -9.56
CA SER A 346 -10.30 12.05 -10.08
C SER A 346 -9.26 10.96 -9.81
N ILE A 347 -7.99 11.34 -9.72
CA ILE A 347 -6.84 10.46 -9.51
C ILE A 347 -6.19 10.74 -8.17
N ASN A 348 -5.84 12.00 -7.88
CA ASN A 348 -5.20 12.41 -6.65
C ASN A 348 -6.20 12.52 -5.49
N SER A 349 -5.75 12.27 -4.28
CA SER A 349 -6.50 12.38 -3.04
C SER A 349 -5.93 13.48 -2.14
N GLU A 350 -6.39 13.55 -0.89
CA GLU A 350 -5.80 14.42 0.14
C GLU A 350 -4.52 13.81 0.77
N LEU A 351 -4.19 12.57 0.41
CA LEU A 351 -3.04 11.82 0.93
C LEU A 351 -2.11 11.44 -0.23
N ASP A 352 -1.00 10.78 0.08
CA ASP A 352 0.01 10.44 -0.92
C ASP A 352 -0.51 9.45 -1.97
N GLU A 353 -0.21 9.75 -3.22
CA GLU A 353 -0.16 8.84 -4.34
C GLU A 353 1.29 8.42 -4.59
N GLU A 354 1.50 7.11 -4.78
CA GLU A 354 2.81 6.52 -5.03
C GLU A 354 2.72 5.59 -6.24
N SER A 355 3.85 5.27 -6.83
CA SER A 355 4.00 4.39 -7.98
C SER A 355 2.92 4.60 -9.07
N VAL A 356 3.30 4.57 -10.29
CA VAL A 356 2.38 4.77 -11.41
C VAL A 356 2.75 3.86 -12.56
N SER A 357 1.75 3.28 -13.25
CA SER A 357 1.95 2.52 -14.47
C SER A 357 0.77 2.64 -15.41
N TYR A 358 0.98 2.40 -16.70
CA TYR A 358 -0.11 2.30 -17.69
C TYR A 358 -0.46 0.84 -17.97
N SER A 359 -1.74 0.59 -18.26
CA SER A 359 -2.13 -0.66 -18.91
C SER A 359 -1.45 -0.80 -20.27
N ARG A 360 -1.33 -2.02 -20.77
CA ARG A 360 -0.76 -2.31 -22.10
C ARG A 360 -1.46 -1.56 -23.24
N GLY A 361 -2.74 -1.21 -23.06
CA GLY A 361 -3.52 -0.41 -24.02
C GLY A 361 -3.36 1.10 -23.85
N GLY A 362 -2.79 1.56 -22.74
CA GLY A 362 -2.67 2.98 -22.42
C GLY A 362 -4.00 3.67 -22.05
N ASP A 363 -5.06 2.90 -21.89
CA ASP A 363 -6.40 3.38 -21.56
C ASP A 363 -6.70 3.37 -20.05
N THR A 364 -5.86 2.77 -19.29
CA THR A 364 -5.94 2.66 -17.83
C THR A 364 -4.62 3.08 -17.20
N ILE A 365 -4.69 3.87 -16.14
CA ILE A 365 -3.56 4.19 -15.27
C ILE A 365 -3.76 3.46 -13.95
N TRP A 366 -2.70 2.82 -13.47
CA TRP A 366 -2.62 2.14 -12.19
C TRP A 366 -1.70 2.92 -11.28
N PHE A 367 -2.03 3.04 -10.02
CA PHE A 367 -1.23 3.76 -9.01
C PHE A 367 -1.55 3.24 -7.61
N SER A 368 -0.73 3.59 -6.65
CA SER A 368 -0.98 3.30 -5.23
C SER A 368 -1.34 4.58 -4.50
N SER A 369 -2.28 4.50 -3.55
CA SER A 369 -2.75 5.65 -2.77
C SER A 369 -3.08 5.25 -1.33
N ARG A 370 -2.78 6.16 -0.41
CA ARG A 370 -3.24 6.07 0.99
C ARG A 370 -4.64 6.63 1.19
N GLY A 371 -5.13 7.36 0.20
CA GLY A 371 -6.42 8.06 0.23
C GLY A 371 -7.58 7.24 -0.33
N HIS A 372 -8.55 7.94 -0.90
CA HIS A 372 -9.77 7.36 -1.45
C HIS A 372 -10.45 6.40 -0.45
N ASN A 373 -10.76 5.17 -0.90
CA ASN A 373 -11.28 4.09 -0.06
C ASN A 373 -10.21 3.00 0.17
N SER A 374 -8.99 3.41 0.55
CA SER A 374 -7.95 2.48 0.98
C SER A 374 -8.42 1.66 2.18
N MET A 375 -8.05 0.38 2.23
CA MET A 375 -8.42 -0.55 3.31
C MET A 375 -7.29 -0.77 4.33
N GLY A 376 -6.16 -0.11 4.11
CA GLY A 376 -5.01 -0.30 4.99
C GLY A 376 -3.91 0.74 4.76
N GLY A 377 -2.78 0.30 4.23
CA GLY A 377 -1.66 1.13 3.87
C GLY A 377 -1.84 1.86 2.54
N LEU A 378 -0.87 1.73 1.65
CA LEU A 378 -1.01 2.07 0.25
C LEU A 378 -1.78 0.96 -0.47
N ASP A 379 -2.90 1.28 -1.05
CA ASP A 379 -3.70 0.37 -1.87
C ASP A 379 -3.47 0.66 -3.36
N ILE A 380 -3.53 -0.36 -4.20
CA ILE A 380 -3.53 -0.23 -5.66
C ILE A 380 -4.90 0.25 -6.13
N PHE A 381 -4.91 1.32 -6.91
CA PHE A 381 -6.06 1.90 -7.58
C PHE A 381 -5.86 1.92 -9.08
N TYR A 382 -6.94 2.07 -9.81
CA TYR A 382 -6.90 2.36 -11.23
C TYR A 382 -7.90 3.44 -11.63
N SER A 383 -7.59 4.12 -12.72
CA SER A 383 -8.50 5.06 -13.38
C SER A 383 -8.49 4.81 -14.88
N VAL A 384 -9.67 4.87 -15.51
CA VAL A 384 -9.86 4.57 -16.93
C VAL A 384 -10.02 5.88 -17.71
N ARG A 385 -9.34 5.97 -18.83
CA ARG A 385 -9.38 7.13 -19.73
C ARG A 385 -10.79 7.34 -20.29
N LYS A 386 -11.32 8.53 -20.13
CA LYS A 386 -12.64 8.96 -20.65
C LYS A 386 -12.53 9.88 -21.86
N GLY A 387 -11.34 10.31 -22.21
CA GLY A 387 -11.01 11.21 -23.30
C GLY A 387 -9.65 11.84 -23.08
N LYS A 388 -9.23 12.73 -23.97
CA LYS A 388 -7.96 13.43 -23.84
C LYS A 388 -7.91 14.21 -22.51
N GLY A 389 -6.91 13.93 -21.68
CA GLY A 389 -6.73 14.57 -20.36
C GLY A 389 -7.87 14.31 -19.36
N LYS A 390 -8.79 13.36 -19.63
CA LYS A 390 -9.92 13.06 -18.74
C LYS A 390 -9.87 11.61 -18.29
N TRP A 391 -9.97 11.42 -16.98
CA TRP A 391 -9.92 10.13 -16.32
C TRP A 391 -11.18 9.87 -15.49
N SER A 392 -11.51 8.61 -15.27
CA SER A 392 -12.57 8.23 -14.32
C SER A 392 -12.11 8.53 -12.90
N LYS A 393 -13.04 8.55 -11.96
CA LYS A 393 -12.67 8.48 -10.54
C LYS A 393 -11.84 7.23 -10.27
N ALA A 394 -10.88 7.34 -9.35
CA ALA A 394 -10.08 6.23 -8.86
C ALA A 394 -10.96 5.08 -8.33
N VAL A 395 -10.62 3.86 -8.71
CA VAL A 395 -11.30 2.63 -8.27
C VAL A 395 -10.28 1.75 -7.57
N ASN A 396 -10.58 1.34 -6.33
CA ASN A 396 -9.74 0.40 -5.58
C ASN A 396 -9.70 -0.95 -6.28
N ALA A 397 -8.52 -1.53 -6.46
CA ALA A 397 -8.35 -2.83 -7.14
C ALA A 397 -8.98 -4.01 -6.39
N GLY A 398 -9.35 -3.80 -5.12
CA GLY A 398 -10.10 -4.75 -4.31
C GLY A 398 -9.26 -5.85 -3.67
N TYR A 399 -9.87 -6.57 -2.71
CA TYR A 399 -9.27 -7.72 -2.07
C TYR A 399 -9.39 -8.96 -2.98
N PRO A 400 -8.38 -9.82 -3.12
CA PRO A 400 -7.11 -9.88 -2.38
C PRO A 400 -5.91 -9.17 -3.05
N ILE A 401 -6.12 -8.32 -4.08
CA ILE A 401 -5.02 -7.51 -4.62
C ILE A 401 -4.53 -6.57 -3.53
N ASN A 402 -5.44 -5.78 -2.94
CA ASN A 402 -5.18 -4.94 -1.79
C ASN A 402 -5.47 -5.67 -0.48
N THR A 403 -4.73 -5.30 0.55
CA THR A 403 -4.83 -5.85 1.90
C THR A 403 -4.76 -4.71 2.94
N ALA A 404 -4.63 -5.04 4.21
CA ALA A 404 -4.38 -4.05 5.24
C ALA A 404 -2.94 -3.49 5.24
N TRP A 405 -2.09 -4.01 4.39
CA TRP A 405 -0.67 -3.67 4.25
C TRP A 405 -0.45 -2.68 3.11
N ASP A 406 0.81 -2.37 2.80
CA ASP A 406 1.14 -1.56 1.62
C ASP A 406 1.21 -2.45 0.37
N GLU A 407 0.53 -2.05 -0.69
CA GLU A 407 0.60 -2.60 -2.03
C GLU A 407 1.03 -1.51 -3.03
N LEU A 408 2.13 -1.78 -3.77
CA LEU A 408 2.79 -0.79 -4.64
C LEU A 408 3.26 -1.40 -5.97
N PHE A 409 3.65 -0.54 -6.89
CA PHE A 409 4.36 -0.90 -8.13
C PHE A 409 3.61 -1.94 -8.97
N TYR A 410 2.30 -1.74 -9.11
CA TYR A 410 1.51 -2.57 -10.02
C TYR A 410 2.02 -2.42 -11.45
N THR A 411 2.24 -3.54 -12.12
CA THR A 411 2.60 -3.58 -13.55
C THR A 411 1.98 -4.80 -14.23
N GLU A 412 1.42 -4.61 -15.42
CA GLU A 412 0.90 -5.73 -16.22
C GLU A 412 2.04 -6.50 -16.88
N SER A 413 1.90 -7.82 -16.97
CA SER A 413 2.83 -8.62 -17.78
C SER A 413 2.81 -8.11 -19.23
N PRO A 414 3.97 -7.82 -19.85
CA PRO A 414 4.00 -7.32 -21.22
C PRO A 414 3.50 -8.33 -22.26
N VAL A 415 3.47 -9.62 -21.93
CA VAL A 415 3.14 -10.71 -22.86
C VAL A 415 1.95 -11.56 -22.46
N LYS A 416 1.68 -11.73 -21.15
CA LYS A 416 0.59 -12.59 -20.65
C LYS A 416 -0.63 -11.74 -20.29
N LYS A 417 -1.72 -11.86 -21.04
CA LYS A 417 -2.97 -11.14 -20.75
C LYS A 417 -3.55 -11.58 -19.40
N GLY A 418 -3.95 -10.62 -18.57
CA GLY A 418 -4.55 -10.87 -17.24
C GLY A 418 -3.56 -11.32 -16.17
N VAL A 419 -2.27 -11.33 -16.46
CA VAL A 419 -1.19 -11.51 -15.48
C VAL A 419 -0.57 -10.15 -15.17
N PHE A 420 -0.31 -9.90 -13.92
CA PHE A 420 0.30 -8.67 -13.43
C PHE A 420 1.22 -8.97 -12.23
N TYR A 421 2.07 -8.03 -11.90
CA TYR A 421 2.97 -8.09 -10.76
C TYR A 421 2.79 -6.84 -9.91
N PHE A 422 3.05 -6.97 -8.63
CA PHE A 422 3.04 -5.85 -7.68
C PHE A 422 3.87 -6.20 -6.47
N SER A 423 4.22 -5.20 -5.68
CA SER A 423 4.95 -5.39 -4.42
C SER A 423 3.98 -5.26 -3.25
N SER A 424 4.13 -6.11 -2.24
CA SER A 424 3.28 -6.08 -1.06
C SER A 424 4.05 -6.41 0.21
N ALA A 425 3.72 -5.69 1.29
CA ALA A 425 4.23 -5.95 2.63
C ALA A 425 3.34 -6.96 3.41
N ARG A 426 2.43 -7.67 2.74
CA ARG A 426 1.52 -8.64 3.39
C ARG A 426 2.26 -9.74 4.12
N SER A 427 1.69 -10.18 5.24
CA SER A 427 2.28 -11.27 6.03
C SER A 427 2.42 -12.57 5.24
N GLY A 428 3.46 -13.35 5.57
CA GLY A 428 3.74 -14.65 4.93
C GLY A 428 4.64 -14.54 3.71
N GLY A 429 5.26 -13.39 3.47
CA GLY A 429 6.33 -13.20 2.50
C GLY A 429 7.70 -13.72 2.99
N PHE A 430 8.73 -13.43 2.22
CA PHE A 430 10.13 -13.73 2.55
C PHE A 430 10.79 -12.61 3.33
N GLY A 431 10.47 -11.34 2.97
CA GLY A 431 11.01 -10.12 3.55
C GLY A 431 9.93 -9.14 4.01
N GLY A 432 10.24 -7.85 4.02
CA GLY A 432 9.28 -6.80 4.31
C GLY A 432 8.37 -6.54 3.11
N LEU A 433 8.92 -6.04 2.00
CA LEU A 433 8.25 -5.97 0.70
C LEU A 433 8.68 -7.15 -0.15
N ASP A 434 7.72 -7.86 -0.71
CA ASP A 434 7.95 -8.94 -1.68
C ASP A 434 7.20 -8.66 -2.98
N ILE A 435 7.73 -9.17 -4.10
CA ILE A 435 7.05 -9.17 -5.39
C ILE A 435 6.06 -10.34 -5.44
N TYR A 436 4.84 -10.05 -5.86
CA TYR A 436 3.76 -11.00 -6.07
C TYR A 436 3.33 -11.02 -7.54
N GLU A 437 2.95 -12.21 -8.02
CA GLU A 437 2.26 -12.40 -9.30
C GLU A 437 0.76 -12.52 -9.06
N GLY A 438 -0.03 -11.74 -9.80
CA GLY A 438 -1.48 -11.86 -9.85
C GLY A 438 -1.95 -12.39 -11.21
N LYS A 439 -2.98 -13.23 -11.20
CA LYS A 439 -3.64 -13.72 -12.41
C LYS A 439 -5.13 -13.55 -12.29
N MET A 440 -5.70 -12.66 -13.13
CA MET A 440 -7.16 -12.52 -13.22
C MET A 440 -7.79 -13.81 -13.70
N LEU A 441 -8.72 -14.34 -12.91
CA LEU A 441 -9.45 -15.56 -13.26
C LEU A 441 -10.71 -15.16 -14.06
N GLN A 442 -11.04 -15.94 -15.07
CA GLN A 442 -12.29 -15.75 -15.80
C GLN A 442 -13.45 -16.00 -14.83
N GLN A 443 -14.42 -15.09 -14.80
CA GLN A 443 -15.67 -15.42 -14.12
C GLN A 443 -16.23 -16.67 -14.80
N PRO A 444 -16.68 -17.69 -14.02
CA PRO A 444 -17.42 -18.76 -14.61
C PRO A 444 -18.58 -18.12 -15.40
N LYS A 445 -18.69 -18.43 -16.69
CA LYS A 445 -19.84 -17.99 -17.49
C LYS A 445 -21.07 -18.32 -16.66
N LYS A 446 -21.82 -17.30 -16.19
CA LYS A 446 -23.14 -17.55 -15.65
C LYS A 446 -23.83 -18.38 -16.71
N GLN A 447 -24.05 -19.66 -16.45
CA GLN A 447 -24.93 -20.47 -17.29
C GLN A 447 -26.24 -19.71 -17.26
N SER A 448 -26.62 -19.14 -18.38
CA SER A 448 -27.99 -18.66 -18.55
C SER A 448 -28.86 -19.83 -18.10
N PRO A 449 -29.83 -19.62 -17.18
CA PRO A 449 -30.71 -20.69 -16.81
C PRO A 449 -31.24 -21.28 -18.13
N ALA A 450 -31.08 -22.59 -18.30
CA ALA A 450 -31.59 -23.29 -19.47
C ALA A 450 -33.05 -22.85 -19.62
N VAL A 451 -33.35 -22.18 -20.71
CA VAL A 451 -34.72 -21.82 -21.02
C VAL A 451 -35.44 -23.17 -21.15
N PRO A 452 -36.41 -23.49 -20.27
CA PRO A 452 -37.16 -24.71 -20.44
C PRO A 452 -37.86 -24.64 -21.80
N ASP A 453 -37.68 -25.65 -22.60
CA ASP A 453 -38.32 -25.79 -23.90
C ASP A 453 -39.85 -25.66 -23.70
N SER A 454 -40.39 -24.49 -24.06
CA SER A 454 -41.81 -24.18 -23.88
C SER A 454 -42.60 -24.67 -25.08
N THR A 455 -42.77 -25.96 -25.16
CA THR A 455 -43.90 -26.53 -25.86
C THR A 455 -44.96 -26.95 -24.85
N ASN A 456 -46.07 -26.18 -24.84
CA ASN A 456 -47.31 -26.47 -24.15
C ASN A 456 -47.40 -26.28 -22.61
N ALA A 457 -47.65 -25.01 -22.18
CA ALA A 457 -48.59 -24.77 -21.09
C ALA A 457 -49.14 -23.33 -21.18
N LYS A 458 -50.37 -23.19 -21.57
CA LYS A 458 -51.15 -21.95 -21.40
C LYS A 458 -51.43 -21.75 -19.91
N LEU A 459 -50.82 -20.74 -19.30
CA LEU A 459 -51.23 -20.24 -18.00
C LEU A 459 -51.81 -18.84 -18.11
N PRO A 460 -52.90 -18.51 -17.38
CA PRO A 460 -53.61 -17.25 -17.53
C PRO A 460 -52.83 -16.09 -16.92
N PHE A 461 -52.79 -14.97 -17.64
CA PHE A 461 -52.24 -13.70 -17.14
C PHE A 461 -53.08 -13.13 -16.02
N PRO A 462 -52.50 -12.72 -14.86
CA PRO A 462 -53.17 -11.86 -13.90
C PRO A 462 -53.19 -10.41 -14.46
N LYS A 463 -54.35 -9.87 -14.60
CA LYS A 463 -54.54 -8.43 -14.78
C LYS A 463 -54.34 -7.78 -13.41
N ASP A 464 -53.21 -7.22 -13.11
CA ASP A 464 -53.01 -5.98 -12.37
C ASP A 464 -51.53 -5.71 -12.07
N SER A 465 -50.91 -4.83 -12.83
CA SER A 465 -49.50 -4.46 -12.69
C SER A 465 -49.29 -3.20 -11.82
N SER A 466 -50.33 -2.75 -11.10
CA SER A 466 -50.27 -1.51 -10.31
C SER A 466 -49.80 -1.68 -8.86
N LYS A 467 -49.76 -2.90 -8.30
CA LYS A 467 -49.36 -3.12 -6.93
C LYS A 467 -47.87 -3.35 -6.69
N VAL A 468 -47.13 -3.83 -7.68
CA VAL A 468 -45.70 -4.16 -7.53
C VAL A 468 -44.79 -2.90 -7.44
N LYS A 469 -45.24 -1.77 -7.97
CA LYS A 469 -44.49 -0.50 -7.92
C LYS A 469 -44.58 0.23 -6.55
N GLN A 470 -45.54 -0.08 -5.73
CA GLN A 470 -45.74 0.60 -4.44
C GLN A 470 -44.92 -0.01 -3.27
N ASP A 471 -44.55 -1.29 -3.37
CA ASP A 471 -43.78 -1.96 -2.30
C ASP A 471 -42.28 -1.67 -2.37
N ILE A 472 -41.75 -1.40 -3.56
CA ILE A 472 -40.32 -1.02 -3.73
C ILE A 472 -40.07 0.40 -3.18
N PHE A 473 -41.04 1.32 -3.33
CA PHE A 473 -40.94 2.69 -2.80
C PHE A 473 -41.13 2.79 -1.28
N ARG A 474 -41.74 1.79 -0.64
CA ARG A 474 -41.90 1.77 0.83
C ARG A 474 -40.69 1.32 1.61
N GLN A 475 -39.85 0.49 1.05
CA GLN A 475 -38.61 0.04 1.70
C GLN A 475 -37.52 1.13 1.72
N ASP A 476 -37.39 1.93 0.65
CA ASP A 476 -36.41 3.03 0.61
C ASP A 476 -36.78 4.22 1.51
N THR A 477 -38.07 4.41 1.82
CA THR A 477 -38.52 5.51 2.69
C THR A 477 -38.41 5.18 4.19
N LEU A 478 -38.32 3.93 4.57
CA LEU A 478 -38.09 3.50 5.95
C LEU A 478 -36.60 3.59 6.36
N LEU A 479 -35.68 3.34 5.40
CA LEU A 479 -34.24 3.47 5.64
C LEU A 479 -33.76 4.92 5.84
N LEU A 480 -34.50 5.91 5.30
CA LEU A 480 -34.15 7.34 5.41
C LEU A 480 -34.69 8.01 6.69
N LYS A 481 -35.62 7.39 7.42
CA LYS A 481 -36.13 7.92 8.69
C LYS A 481 -35.23 7.69 9.88
N ASP A 482 -34.37 6.69 9.84
CA ASP A 482 -33.45 6.34 10.93
C ASP A 482 -32.16 7.16 10.93
N ILE A 483 -31.92 7.99 9.90
CA ILE A 483 -30.64 8.75 9.74
C ILE A 483 -30.82 10.25 10.09
N GLY A 484 -31.96 10.69 10.62
CA GLY A 484 -32.10 12.01 11.23
C GLY A 484 -31.92 13.22 10.29
N TYR A 485 -32.14 13.11 8.99
CA TYR A 485 -32.04 14.23 8.05
C TYR A 485 -33.34 15.02 8.00
N LYS A 486 -33.30 16.27 8.45
CA LYS A 486 -34.36 17.26 8.25
C LYS A 486 -34.45 17.65 6.77
N LYS A 487 -35.67 17.56 6.28
CA LYS A 487 -36.09 17.92 4.94
C LYS A 487 -36.21 19.43 4.84
N ASP A 488 -35.21 20.13 4.29
CA ASP A 488 -35.43 21.46 3.72
C ASP A 488 -34.48 21.64 2.50
N THR A 489 -35.11 22.06 1.39
CA THR A 489 -34.54 22.45 0.10
C THR A 489 -34.01 21.35 -0.84
N LEU A 490 -34.95 20.78 -1.61
CA LEU A 490 -34.69 20.31 -2.97
C LEU A 490 -35.84 20.81 -3.88
N VAL A 491 -35.54 21.86 -4.62
CA VAL A 491 -36.38 22.30 -5.74
C VAL A 491 -36.10 21.37 -6.90
N VAL A 492 -37.04 20.49 -7.24
CA VAL A 492 -37.04 19.70 -8.47
C VAL A 492 -37.67 20.54 -9.54
N SER A 493 -36.87 21.01 -10.49
CA SER A 493 -37.38 21.58 -11.73
C SER A 493 -37.79 20.45 -12.68
N ASP A 494 -39.09 20.35 -12.91
CA ASP A 494 -39.74 19.49 -13.87
C ASP A 494 -39.41 20.01 -15.30
N THR A 495 -38.71 19.20 -16.10
CA THR A 495 -38.58 19.43 -17.55
C THR A 495 -39.10 18.22 -18.33
N SER A 496 -40.42 18.13 -18.38
CA SER A 496 -41.11 17.33 -19.35
C SER A 496 -41.83 18.28 -20.34
N SER A 497 -41.21 18.50 -21.50
CA SER A 497 -41.78 18.87 -22.81
C SER A 497 -40.59 19.25 -23.69
N VAL A 498 -40.31 18.58 -24.79
CA VAL A 498 -40.88 18.70 -26.12
C VAL A 498 -40.25 17.62 -27.00
N ILE A 499 -41.05 16.67 -27.46
CA ILE A 499 -40.80 16.01 -28.73
C ILE A 499 -42.03 16.29 -29.56
N ARG A 500 -41.92 17.11 -30.59
CA ARG A 500 -42.72 17.09 -31.84
C ARG A 500 -41.97 17.85 -32.93
N ASN A 501 -41.73 17.13 -33.96
CA ASN A 501 -41.40 17.32 -35.39
C ASN A 501 -39.98 16.94 -35.75
#